data_9ed8b2ccbacc8138ca49a337b0dae879
#
_entry.id   9ed8b2ccbacc8138ca49a337b0dae879
#
_cell.length_a   1.000
_cell.length_b   1.000
_cell.length_c   1.000
_cell.angle_alpha   90.00
_cell.angle_beta   90.00
_cell.angle_gamma   90.00
#
_symmetry.space_group_name_H-M   'P 1'
#
loop_
_entity.id
_entity.type
_entity.pdbx_description
1 polymer ?
#
loop_
_entity_poly.entity_id
_entity_poly.type
_entity_poly.pdbx_seq_one_letter_code
_entity_poly.pdbx_strand_id
1 'polypeptide(L)'
;MWVEPDTNLPCGESLIRQCFYGKTYFRNEFGKDVKTLWLPDVFGYTAALPQIIKKCGMDSFMTIKLSWNNINEFPHHTFIWNGLDDSKVLVHMPPEGDYNSNATPYAFEKTYQKYKEKQVSDIALMSFGIGDGGGGPGEYHINMAKRCENLRYIPNVKMSSSEKFFDELKKDVSNYPEYKGELYLEKHQGTYTTQGKVKKNNRECERLLHFAEWICTMAYMQGEAYPHKELEEIWKEVLLYQFHDILPGSSIHRVYEECNARYEILKAN
;
A
#
# COMPACT_ATOMS: atom_id res chain seq x y z
N MET A 1 1.55 -4.61 -4.87
CA MET A 1 1.21 -5.83 -4.11
C MET A 1 0.02 -6.51 -4.77
N TRP A 2 -0.34 -7.73 -4.33
CA TRP A 2 -1.49 -8.47 -4.86
C TRP A 2 -2.81 -7.77 -4.57
N VAL A 3 -2.95 -7.29 -3.34
CA VAL A 3 -3.98 -6.33 -2.92
C VAL A 3 -3.32 -5.16 -2.19
N GLU A 4 -4.08 -4.24 -1.62
CA GLU A 4 -3.60 -3.26 -0.64
C GLU A 4 -3.72 -3.87 0.78
N PRO A 5 -2.75 -4.67 1.26
CA PRO A 5 -2.89 -5.43 2.48
C PRO A 5 -2.69 -4.58 3.72
N ASP A 6 -3.22 -5.02 4.85
CA ASP A 6 -2.67 -4.67 6.14
C ASP A 6 -1.18 -5.00 6.18
N THR A 7 -0.37 -4.15 6.82
CA THR A 7 1.09 -4.35 6.86
C THR A 7 1.63 -4.64 8.25
N ASN A 8 0.76 -4.73 9.26
CA ASN A 8 1.14 -4.99 10.65
C ASN A 8 0.81 -6.42 11.10
N LEU A 9 -0.33 -6.96 10.65
CA LEU A 9 -0.82 -8.28 11.06
C LEU A 9 -0.28 -9.46 10.25
N PRO A 10 -0.08 -9.36 8.92
CA PRO A 10 0.53 -10.43 8.13
C PRO A 10 1.97 -10.70 8.54
N CYS A 11 2.45 -11.93 8.30
CA CYS A 11 3.87 -12.24 8.46
C CYS A 11 4.71 -11.64 7.30
N GLY A 12 6.03 -11.57 7.52
CA GLY A 12 6.96 -11.04 6.51
C GLY A 12 6.90 -11.77 5.17
N GLU A 13 6.74 -13.09 5.19
CA GLU A 13 6.59 -13.92 3.98
C GLU A 13 5.33 -13.52 3.19
N SER A 14 4.20 -13.31 3.86
CA SER A 14 2.98 -12.81 3.21
C SER A 14 3.22 -11.48 2.52
N LEU A 15 3.89 -10.52 3.14
CA LEU A 15 4.19 -9.23 2.54
C LEU A 15 5.13 -9.35 1.32
N ILE A 16 6.11 -10.27 1.37
CA ILE A 16 6.95 -10.59 0.21
C ILE A 16 6.11 -11.17 -0.93
N ARG A 17 5.19 -12.10 -0.63
CA ARG A 17 4.31 -12.70 -1.64
C ARG A 17 3.27 -11.73 -2.17
N GLN A 18 2.78 -10.80 -1.37
CA GLN A 18 1.99 -9.67 -1.86
C GLN A 18 2.75 -8.91 -2.98
N CYS A 19 4.03 -8.62 -2.77
CA CYS A 19 4.87 -7.99 -3.79
C CYS A 19 5.10 -8.92 -4.99
N PHE A 20 5.44 -10.17 -4.73
CA PHE A 20 5.75 -11.15 -5.78
C PHE A 20 4.56 -11.37 -6.73
N TYR A 21 3.39 -11.72 -6.22
CA TYR A 21 2.22 -11.97 -7.05
C TYR A 21 1.71 -10.70 -7.72
N GLY A 22 1.69 -9.56 -7.02
CA GLY A 22 1.30 -8.29 -7.59
C GLY A 22 2.20 -7.87 -8.75
N LYS A 23 3.52 -7.88 -8.57
CA LYS A 23 4.48 -7.54 -9.64
C LYS A 23 4.42 -8.53 -10.80
N THR A 24 4.27 -9.82 -10.51
CA THR A 24 4.13 -10.85 -11.55
C THR A 24 2.87 -10.62 -12.38
N TYR A 25 1.75 -10.31 -11.75
CA TYR A 25 0.51 -9.98 -12.44
C TYR A 25 0.68 -8.77 -13.36
N PHE A 26 1.20 -7.64 -12.86
CA PHE A 26 1.42 -6.44 -13.67
C PHE A 26 2.39 -6.69 -14.84
N ARG A 27 3.40 -7.50 -14.63
CA ARG A 27 4.34 -7.87 -15.70
C ARG A 27 3.66 -8.72 -16.78
N ASN A 28 2.88 -9.70 -16.38
CA ASN A 28 2.23 -10.62 -17.31
C ASN A 28 1.10 -9.95 -18.10
N GLU A 29 0.25 -9.16 -17.42
CA GLU A 29 -0.92 -8.53 -18.03
C GLU A 29 -0.59 -7.23 -18.78
N PHE A 30 0.35 -6.44 -18.28
CA PHE A 30 0.62 -5.10 -18.80
C PHE A 30 2.05 -4.87 -19.29
N GLY A 31 2.93 -5.86 -19.17
CA GLY A 31 4.35 -5.74 -19.54
C GLY A 31 5.13 -4.72 -18.67
N LYS A 32 4.64 -4.41 -17.46
CA LYS A 32 5.21 -3.38 -16.59
C LYS A 32 5.82 -3.95 -15.33
N ASP A 33 7.00 -3.46 -14.96
CA ASP A 33 7.62 -3.71 -13.67
C ASP A 33 7.35 -2.55 -12.70
N VAL A 34 6.47 -2.77 -11.72
CA VAL A 34 6.06 -1.74 -10.76
C VAL A 34 7.21 -1.37 -9.83
N LYS A 35 7.47 -0.07 -9.67
CA LYS A 35 8.54 0.49 -8.82
C LYS A 35 8.03 1.21 -7.57
N THR A 36 6.75 1.55 -7.54
CA THR A 36 6.13 2.30 -6.44
C THR A 36 5.14 1.41 -5.70
N LEU A 37 5.28 1.32 -4.39
CA LEU A 37 4.25 0.78 -3.53
C LEU A 37 3.18 1.86 -3.30
N TRP A 38 1.91 1.52 -3.55
CA TRP A 38 0.80 2.44 -3.45
C TRP A 38 -0.23 1.91 -2.48
N LEU A 39 -0.23 2.42 -1.24
CA LEU A 39 -1.13 2.00 -0.16
C LEU A 39 -1.74 3.24 0.52
N PRO A 40 -2.75 3.87 -0.08
CA PRO A 40 -3.28 5.15 0.43
C PRO A 40 -4.01 5.01 1.77
N ASP A 41 -4.65 3.88 2.05
CA ASP A 41 -5.63 3.75 3.14
C ASP A 41 -5.30 2.69 4.20
N VAL A 42 -4.11 2.13 4.23
CA VAL A 42 -3.72 1.09 5.20
C VAL A 42 -3.45 1.71 6.59
N PHE A 43 -3.78 0.97 7.67
CA PHE A 43 -3.88 1.49 9.03
C PHE A 43 -2.56 1.42 9.81
N GLY A 44 -1.53 2.02 9.25
CA GLY A 44 -0.17 2.01 9.78
C GLY A 44 0.73 1.01 9.06
N TYR A 45 2.05 1.22 9.18
CA TYR A 45 3.02 0.49 8.36
C TYR A 45 4.22 0.08 9.22
N THR A 46 4.48 -1.22 9.26
CA THR A 46 5.61 -1.79 10.00
C THR A 46 6.96 -1.22 9.57
N ALA A 47 7.87 -1.01 10.52
CA ALA A 47 9.24 -0.58 10.25
C ALA A 47 10.06 -1.58 9.39
N ALA A 48 9.57 -2.81 9.23
CA ALA A 48 10.17 -3.79 8.31
C ALA A 48 9.80 -3.58 6.84
N LEU A 49 8.80 -2.77 6.55
CA LEU A 49 8.28 -2.61 5.19
C LEU A 49 9.31 -2.04 4.20
N PRO A 50 10.15 -1.03 4.53
CA PRO A 50 11.17 -0.53 3.61
C PRO A 50 12.12 -1.63 3.13
N GLN A 51 12.56 -2.50 4.02
CA GLN A 51 13.40 -3.66 3.70
C GLN A 51 12.72 -4.58 2.69
N ILE A 52 11.45 -4.91 2.92
CA ILE A 52 10.68 -5.81 2.06
C ILE A 52 10.51 -5.22 0.67
N ILE A 53 9.98 -4.00 0.58
CA ILE A 53 9.69 -3.37 -0.71
C ILE A 53 10.97 -3.10 -1.50
N LYS A 54 12.05 -2.69 -0.84
CA LYS A 54 13.34 -2.46 -1.49
C LYS A 54 13.90 -3.75 -2.10
N LYS A 55 13.89 -4.85 -1.34
CA LYS A 55 14.36 -6.16 -1.82
C LYS A 55 13.43 -6.78 -2.87
N CYS A 56 12.16 -6.39 -2.89
CA CYS A 56 11.23 -6.72 -3.98
C CYS A 56 11.40 -5.84 -5.23
N GLY A 57 12.40 -4.96 -5.28
CA GLY A 57 12.71 -4.12 -6.44
C GLY A 57 11.83 -2.90 -6.59
N MET A 58 11.25 -2.40 -5.50
CA MET A 58 10.56 -1.12 -5.42
C MET A 58 11.39 -0.15 -4.56
N ASP A 59 11.30 1.14 -4.86
CA ASP A 59 12.11 2.18 -4.20
C ASP A 59 11.31 3.40 -3.78
N SER A 60 10.02 3.39 -4.04
CA SER A 60 9.11 4.50 -3.75
C SER A 60 7.85 3.99 -3.05
N PHE A 61 7.30 4.80 -2.15
CA PHE A 61 6.11 4.47 -1.38
C PHE A 61 5.16 5.67 -1.29
N MET A 62 3.88 5.45 -1.52
CA MET A 62 2.82 6.44 -1.33
C MET A 62 1.79 5.97 -0.32
N THR A 63 1.45 6.84 0.61
CA THR A 63 0.32 6.69 1.51
C THR A 63 -0.30 8.05 1.85
N ILE A 64 -1.53 8.06 2.34
CA ILE A 64 -2.24 9.26 2.82
C ILE A 64 -2.66 9.08 4.29
N LYS A 65 -2.77 7.84 4.75
CA LYS A 65 -3.50 7.50 5.99
C LYS A 65 -2.97 8.19 7.25
N LEU A 66 -1.68 8.48 7.34
CA LEU A 66 -1.12 9.19 8.50
C LEU A 66 -1.62 10.63 8.67
N SER A 67 -2.20 11.22 7.60
CA SER A 67 -2.89 12.51 7.69
C SER A 67 -4.13 12.48 8.62
N TRP A 68 -4.57 11.28 9.00
CA TRP A 68 -5.71 11.04 9.90
C TRP A 68 -5.30 10.95 11.38
N ASN A 69 -4.03 11.06 11.70
CA ASN A 69 -3.57 11.08 13.10
C ASN A 69 -4.30 12.16 13.90
N ASN A 70 -4.65 11.85 15.15
CA ASN A 70 -5.48 12.71 15.99
C ASN A 70 -4.67 13.64 16.89
N ILE A 71 -3.52 13.19 17.37
CA ILE A 71 -2.72 13.87 18.41
C ILE A 71 -1.43 14.39 17.80
N ASN A 72 -0.68 13.52 17.11
CA ASN A 72 0.62 13.87 16.54
C ASN A 72 0.51 13.97 15.03
N GLU A 73 0.64 15.19 14.52
CA GLU A 73 0.78 15.36 13.07
C GLU A 73 2.13 14.79 12.62
N PHE A 74 2.11 13.90 11.59
CA PHE A 74 3.34 13.35 11.05
C PHE A 74 4.22 14.48 10.48
N PRO A 75 5.54 14.52 10.81
CA PRO A 75 6.37 15.70 10.56
C PRO A 75 6.68 15.98 9.10
N HIS A 76 6.52 15.00 8.19
CA HIS A 76 6.95 15.08 6.81
C HIS A 76 5.86 14.69 5.82
N HIS A 77 5.89 15.28 4.62
CA HIS A 77 5.16 14.79 3.45
C HIS A 77 6.07 14.02 2.48
N THR A 78 7.31 14.49 2.31
CA THR A 78 8.31 13.81 1.49
C THR A 78 9.55 13.52 2.32
N PHE A 79 9.94 12.26 2.41
CA PHE A 79 11.07 11.85 3.25
C PHE A 79 11.67 10.52 2.80
N ILE A 80 12.85 10.21 3.30
CA ILE A 80 13.49 8.91 3.15
C ILE A 80 13.13 8.06 4.37
N TRP A 81 12.43 6.96 4.15
CA TRP A 81 12.09 6.00 5.18
C TRP A 81 13.16 4.92 5.29
N ASN A 82 13.82 4.88 6.44
CA ASN A 82 14.87 3.91 6.75
C ASN A 82 14.28 2.66 7.39
N GLY A 83 14.53 1.52 6.79
CA GLY A 83 14.16 0.20 7.30
C GLY A 83 15.06 -0.27 8.44
N LEU A 84 14.72 -1.45 8.97
CA LEU A 84 15.49 -2.09 10.05
C LEU A 84 16.89 -2.50 9.62
N ASP A 85 17.12 -2.75 8.34
CA ASP A 85 18.39 -3.14 7.71
C ASP A 85 19.04 -1.97 6.95
N ASP A 86 18.68 -0.74 7.28
CA ASP A 86 19.10 0.50 6.64
C ASP A 86 18.73 0.62 5.13
N SER A 87 17.84 -0.23 4.65
CA SER A 87 17.19 -0.03 3.34
C SER A 87 16.46 1.31 3.30
N LYS A 88 16.63 2.07 2.20
CA LYS A 88 16.06 3.40 2.04
C LYS A 88 14.99 3.41 0.96
N VAL A 89 13.83 3.98 1.28
CA VAL A 89 12.68 4.12 0.39
C VAL A 89 12.23 5.58 0.38
N LEU A 90 12.02 6.15 -0.80
CA LEU A 90 11.45 7.49 -0.93
C LEU A 90 9.95 7.43 -0.70
N VAL A 91 9.47 8.17 0.28
CA VAL A 91 8.05 8.26 0.64
C VAL A 91 7.49 9.61 0.24
N HIS A 92 6.27 9.60 -0.27
CA HIS A 92 5.47 10.82 -0.42
C HIS A 92 4.06 10.62 0.10
N MET A 93 3.63 11.52 0.94
CA MET A 93 2.27 11.64 1.44
C MET A 93 1.61 12.87 0.83
N PRO A 94 0.60 12.72 -0.04
CA PRO A 94 -0.12 13.86 -0.62
C PRO A 94 -0.53 14.89 0.43
N PRO A 95 -0.06 16.16 0.31
CA PRO A 95 -0.25 17.15 1.38
C PRO A 95 -1.70 17.57 1.59
N GLU A 96 -2.57 17.38 0.60
CA GLU A 96 -4.01 17.59 0.77
C GLU A 96 -4.58 16.70 1.89
N GLY A 97 -4.03 15.49 2.05
CA GLY A 97 -4.47 14.50 3.01
C GLY A 97 -5.75 13.78 2.59
N ASP A 98 -6.00 13.70 1.28
CA ASP A 98 -7.17 13.08 0.68
C ASP A 98 -6.78 12.28 -0.57
N TYR A 99 -7.49 11.19 -0.85
CA TYR A 99 -7.40 10.44 -2.10
C TYR A 99 -8.63 10.58 -2.99
N ASN A 100 -9.65 11.36 -2.54
CA ASN A 100 -10.87 11.69 -3.25
C ASN A 100 -10.92 13.15 -3.69
N SER A 101 -9.79 13.80 -3.97
CA SER A 101 -9.76 15.21 -4.31
C SER A 101 -10.65 15.55 -5.50
N ASN A 102 -11.38 16.64 -5.39
CA ASN A 102 -12.16 17.21 -6.50
C ASN A 102 -11.30 18.02 -7.49
N ALA A 103 -9.97 18.09 -7.29
CA ALA A 103 -9.03 18.85 -8.11
C ALA A 103 -9.45 20.32 -8.30
N THR A 104 -10.00 20.94 -7.25
CA THR A 104 -10.45 22.36 -7.28
C THR A 104 -9.28 23.30 -7.00
N PRO A 105 -9.37 24.61 -7.36
CA PRO A 105 -8.37 25.61 -6.98
C PRO A 105 -8.06 25.64 -5.49
N TYR A 106 -9.08 25.46 -4.65
CA TYR A 106 -8.92 25.35 -3.19
C TYR A 106 -8.08 24.13 -2.77
N ALA A 107 -8.30 22.97 -3.40
CA ALA A 107 -7.54 21.76 -3.12
C ALA A 107 -6.04 21.93 -3.48
N PHE A 108 -5.75 22.58 -4.62
CA PHE A 108 -4.37 22.87 -5.00
C PHE A 108 -3.70 23.88 -4.09
N GLU A 109 -4.40 24.92 -3.69
CA GLU A 109 -3.88 25.88 -2.71
C GLU A 109 -3.63 25.21 -1.35
N LYS A 110 -4.57 24.39 -0.86
CA LYS A 110 -4.43 23.60 0.36
C LYS A 110 -3.20 22.69 0.30
N THR A 111 -2.97 22.01 -0.82
CA THR A 111 -1.78 21.19 -1.07
C THR A 111 -0.51 22.03 -0.91
N TYR A 112 -0.44 23.18 -1.57
CA TYR A 112 0.69 24.09 -1.47
C TYR A 112 0.91 24.60 -0.06
N GLN A 113 -0.14 25.01 0.64
CA GLN A 113 -0.04 25.54 2.03
C GLN A 113 0.48 24.48 2.99
N LYS A 114 0.03 23.25 2.87
CA LYS A 114 0.37 22.16 3.78
C LYS A 114 1.72 21.49 3.49
N TYR A 115 2.20 21.52 2.26
CA TYR A 115 3.44 20.82 1.91
C TYR A 115 4.60 21.29 2.76
N LYS A 116 5.26 20.36 3.46
CA LYS A 116 6.28 20.68 4.48
C LYS A 116 7.67 20.87 3.87
N GLU A 117 8.02 20.10 2.83
CA GLU A 117 9.35 20.08 2.23
C GLU A 117 9.51 21.08 1.06
N LYS A 118 8.80 22.22 1.08
CA LYS A 118 8.88 23.28 0.04
C LYS A 118 10.29 23.86 -0.17
N GLN A 119 11.18 23.73 0.82
CA GLN A 119 12.57 24.19 0.72
C GLN A 119 13.45 23.18 -0.05
N VAL A 120 12.96 21.97 -0.25
CA VAL A 120 13.70 20.88 -0.91
C VAL A 120 13.13 20.62 -2.30
N SER A 121 11.81 20.59 -2.44
CA SER A 121 11.13 20.27 -3.69
C SER A 121 9.94 21.17 -3.92
N ASP A 122 9.69 21.53 -5.16
CA ASP A 122 8.56 22.36 -5.60
C ASP A 122 7.40 21.55 -6.18
N ILE A 123 7.47 20.23 -6.10
CA ILE A 123 6.41 19.33 -6.59
C ILE A 123 5.73 18.55 -5.46
N ALA A 124 4.43 18.35 -5.60
CA ALA A 124 3.64 17.51 -4.71
C ALA A 124 2.57 16.75 -5.50
N LEU A 125 2.22 15.56 -5.02
CA LEU A 125 1.18 14.73 -5.61
C LEU A 125 -0.20 15.07 -5.03
N MET A 126 -1.20 15.04 -5.90
CA MET A 126 -2.62 15.02 -5.52
C MET A 126 -3.29 13.82 -6.19
N SER A 127 -3.88 12.95 -5.42
CA SER A 127 -4.78 11.91 -5.92
C SER A 127 -6.17 12.47 -6.06
N PHE A 128 -6.78 12.36 -7.24
CA PHE A 128 -8.08 12.97 -7.51
C PHE A 128 -9.09 12.00 -8.12
N GLY A 129 -10.36 12.25 -7.90
CA GLY A 129 -11.46 11.41 -8.35
C GLY A 129 -12.15 10.67 -7.21
N ILE A 130 -12.81 9.58 -7.52
CA ILE A 130 -13.56 8.76 -6.56
C ILE A 130 -12.72 7.52 -6.22
N GLY A 131 -12.06 7.52 -5.07
CA GLY A 131 -11.28 6.39 -4.56
C GLY A 131 -12.12 5.51 -3.65
N ASP A 132 -12.65 6.10 -2.59
CA ASP A 132 -13.49 5.42 -1.60
C ASP A 132 -14.94 5.36 -2.10
N GLY A 133 -15.34 4.26 -2.65
CA GLY A 133 -16.63 4.08 -3.32
C GLY A 133 -16.52 3.41 -4.68
N GLY A 134 -15.32 2.96 -5.04
CA GLY A 134 -15.09 2.13 -6.21
C GLY A 134 -15.27 2.87 -7.54
N GLY A 135 -14.62 4.00 -7.69
CA GLY A 135 -14.66 4.78 -8.93
C GLY A 135 -13.28 5.31 -9.33
N GLY A 136 -13.30 6.34 -10.14
CA GLY A 136 -12.12 7.08 -10.59
C GLY A 136 -12.50 8.52 -10.94
N PRO A 137 -11.60 9.29 -11.56
CA PRO A 137 -11.91 10.65 -11.97
C PRO A 137 -12.94 10.66 -13.09
N GLY A 138 -14.09 11.24 -12.79
CA GLY A 138 -15.13 11.53 -13.81
C GLY A 138 -14.81 12.81 -14.59
N GLU A 139 -15.69 13.15 -15.55
CA GLU A 139 -15.55 14.33 -16.41
C GLU A 139 -15.35 15.63 -15.61
N TYR A 140 -16.08 15.79 -14.52
CA TYR A 140 -15.95 16.95 -13.63
C TYR A 140 -14.51 17.11 -13.11
N HIS A 141 -13.93 16.06 -12.57
CA HIS A 141 -12.59 16.07 -12.00
C HIS A 141 -11.53 16.41 -13.05
N ILE A 142 -11.63 15.78 -14.23
CA ILE A 142 -10.68 16.01 -15.35
C ILE A 142 -10.79 17.45 -15.86
N ASN A 143 -12.03 17.97 -16.01
CA ASN A 143 -12.23 19.34 -16.45
C ASN A 143 -11.75 20.38 -15.44
N MET A 144 -11.93 20.10 -14.12
CA MET A 144 -11.38 20.97 -13.08
C MET A 144 -9.86 21.00 -13.10
N ALA A 145 -9.20 19.83 -13.15
CA ALA A 145 -7.75 19.75 -13.26
C ALA A 145 -7.22 20.53 -14.49
N LYS A 146 -7.82 20.32 -15.67
CA LYS A 146 -7.44 21.04 -16.90
C LYS A 146 -7.61 22.55 -16.79
N ARG A 147 -8.71 23.03 -16.19
CA ARG A 147 -8.94 24.47 -15.98
C ARG A 147 -7.93 25.10 -15.03
N CYS A 148 -7.35 24.30 -14.13
CA CYS A 148 -6.36 24.76 -13.17
C CYS A 148 -4.92 24.73 -13.69
N GLU A 149 -4.62 24.12 -14.86
CA GLU A 149 -3.26 23.97 -15.39
C GLU A 149 -2.47 25.29 -15.46
N ASN A 150 -3.12 26.40 -15.78
CA ASN A 150 -2.49 27.72 -15.91
C ASN A 150 -3.28 28.82 -15.16
N LEU A 151 -3.95 28.46 -14.09
CA LEU A 151 -4.74 29.42 -13.33
C LEU A 151 -3.83 30.30 -12.45
N ARG A 152 -4.03 31.62 -12.47
CA ARG A 152 -3.26 32.58 -11.64
C ARG A 152 -3.51 32.32 -10.16
N TYR A 153 -2.50 32.55 -9.35
CA TYR A 153 -2.53 32.52 -7.88
C TYR A 153 -2.70 31.13 -7.25
N ILE A 154 -2.59 30.07 -8.03
CA ILE A 154 -2.48 28.69 -7.52
C ILE A 154 -1.20 28.04 -8.08
N PRO A 155 -0.72 26.94 -7.49
CA PRO A 155 0.39 26.18 -8.07
C PRO A 155 0.09 25.71 -9.49
N ASN A 156 1.12 25.57 -10.31
CA ASN A 156 0.98 24.94 -11.62
C ASN A 156 0.51 23.51 -11.47
N VAL A 157 -0.54 23.14 -12.20
CA VAL A 157 -1.16 21.82 -12.15
C VAL A 157 -0.82 21.07 -13.42
N LYS A 158 -0.43 19.79 -13.28
CA LYS A 158 -0.13 18.91 -14.41
C LYS A 158 -0.66 17.51 -14.12
N MET A 159 -1.51 16.99 -14.98
CA MET A 159 -1.89 15.58 -14.90
C MET A 159 -0.70 14.69 -15.25
N SER A 160 -0.43 13.68 -14.43
CA SER A 160 0.74 12.82 -14.54
C SER A 160 0.43 11.39 -14.08
N SER A 161 1.43 10.53 -14.07
CA SER A 161 1.38 9.21 -13.48
C SER A 161 2.26 9.17 -12.21
N SER A 162 1.99 8.20 -11.33
CA SER A 162 2.81 7.96 -10.14
C SER A 162 4.29 7.74 -10.46
N GLU A 163 4.61 7.00 -11.53
CA GLU A 163 5.98 6.77 -11.96
C GLU A 163 6.69 8.08 -12.29
N LYS A 164 6.10 8.90 -13.17
CA LYS A 164 6.69 10.19 -13.57
C LYS A 164 6.86 11.13 -12.38
N PHE A 165 5.90 11.14 -11.47
CA PHE A 165 5.99 11.94 -10.25
C PHE A 165 7.19 11.51 -9.39
N PHE A 166 7.32 10.22 -9.09
CA PHE A 166 8.43 9.74 -8.29
C PHE A 166 9.78 9.87 -8.97
N ASP A 167 9.85 9.75 -10.30
CA ASP A 167 11.08 9.99 -11.05
C ASP A 167 11.56 11.46 -10.97
N GLU A 168 10.61 12.41 -10.97
CA GLU A 168 10.94 13.83 -10.71
C GLU A 168 11.38 14.02 -9.26
N LEU A 169 10.66 13.46 -8.30
CA LEU A 169 10.93 13.58 -6.87
C LEU A 169 12.32 13.01 -6.49
N LYS A 170 12.77 11.96 -7.17
CA LYS A 170 14.09 11.35 -6.96
C LYS A 170 15.27 12.25 -7.31
N LYS A 171 15.09 13.32 -8.09
CA LYS A 171 16.16 14.25 -8.42
C LYS A 171 16.73 14.95 -7.18
N ASP A 172 15.89 15.18 -6.16
CA ASP A 172 16.23 15.85 -4.92
C ASP A 172 16.45 14.89 -3.73
N VAL A 173 16.58 13.58 -4.01
CA VAL A 173 16.54 12.51 -2.98
C VAL A 173 17.56 12.71 -1.85
N SER A 174 18.72 13.29 -2.11
CA SER A 174 19.76 13.52 -1.12
C SER A 174 19.44 14.61 -0.09
N ASN A 175 18.42 15.42 -0.35
CA ASN A 175 18.07 16.60 0.44
C ASN A 175 16.84 16.40 1.33
N TYR A 176 16.12 15.28 1.17
CA TYR A 176 14.95 15.00 1.98
C TYR A 176 15.32 14.57 3.40
N PRO A 177 14.48 14.89 4.39
CA PRO A 177 14.65 14.39 5.75
C PRO A 177 14.57 12.88 5.80
N GLU A 178 15.22 12.28 6.79
CA GLU A 178 15.19 10.84 7.03
C GLU A 178 14.29 10.53 8.23
N TYR A 179 13.50 9.46 8.13
CA TYR A 179 12.67 8.93 9.21
C TYR A 179 12.99 7.46 9.44
N LYS A 180 13.16 7.05 10.71
CA LYS A 180 13.41 5.65 11.10
C LYS A 180 12.37 5.22 12.13
N GLY A 181 11.71 4.11 11.89
CA GLY A 181 10.67 3.57 12.75
C GLY A 181 9.42 3.15 11.96
N GLU A 182 8.38 2.72 12.66
CA GLU A 182 7.09 2.44 12.04
C GLU A 182 6.37 3.74 11.65
N LEU A 183 5.53 3.68 10.63
CA LEU A 183 4.60 4.74 10.30
C LEU A 183 3.28 4.44 11.02
N TYR A 184 3.15 4.93 12.25
CA TYR A 184 2.06 4.60 13.15
C TYR A 184 0.82 5.45 12.88
N LEU A 185 -0.35 4.79 12.77
CA LEU A 185 -1.65 5.45 12.71
C LEU A 185 -2.27 5.50 14.11
N GLU A 186 -2.60 6.69 14.60
CA GLU A 186 -3.21 6.93 15.92
C GLU A 186 -4.73 6.66 15.96
N LYS A 187 -5.32 6.26 14.84
CA LYS A 187 -6.73 5.85 14.69
C LYS A 187 -6.87 4.36 14.44
N HIS A 188 -8.11 3.88 14.48
CA HIS A 188 -8.48 2.51 14.12
C HIS A 188 -7.78 1.42 14.97
N GLN A 189 -7.37 1.72 16.18
CA GLN A 189 -6.61 0.80 17.05
C GLN A 189 -7.38 -0.48 17.40
N GLY A 190 -8.71 -0.43 17.40
CA GLY A 190 -9.56 -1.61 17.55
C GLY A 190 -9.34 -2.67 16.47
N THR A 191 -8.79 -2.28 15.32
CA THR A 191 -8.48 -3.19 14.20
C THR A 191 -7.39 -4.21 14.51
N TYR A 192 -6.60 -4.02 15.55
CA TYR A 192 -5.64 -5.02 16.01
C TYR A 192 -6.29 -6.24 16.66
N THR A 193 -7.50 -6.11 17.17
CA THR A 193 -8.18 -7.17 17.95
C THR A 193 -9.56 -7.56 17.45
N THR A 194 -10.29 -6.66 16.79
CA THR A 194 -11.65 -6.95 16.30
C THR A 194 -11.62 -8.05 15.24
N GLN A 195 -12.72 -8.79 15.08
CA GLN A 195 -12.80 -9.95 14.17
C GLN A 195 -11.66 -10.97 14.41
N GLY A 196 -11.39 -11.29 15.66
CA GLY A 196 -10.26 -12.14 16.07
C GLY A 196 -10.18 -13.50 15.37
N LYS A 197 -11.33 -14.06 14.91
CA LYS A 197 -11.38 -15.30 14.14
C LYS A 197 -10.64 -15.18 12.79
N VAL A 198 -10.79 -14.05 12.09
CA VAL A 198 -10.09 -13.79 10.83
C VAL A 198 -8.58 -13.71 11.04
N LYS A 199 -8.15 -13.02 12.09
CA LYS A 199 -6.72 -12.91 12.46
C LYS A 199 -6.13 -14.27 12.82
N LYS A 200 -6.87 -15.09 13.58
CA LYS A 200 -6.47 -16.46 13.90
C LYS A 200 -6.34 -17.29 12.63
N ASN A 201 -7.35 -17.28 11.77
CA ASN A 201 -7.37 -18.03 10.53
C ASN A 201 -6.21 -17.63 9.60
N ASN A 202 -5.96 -16.31 9.44
CA ASN A 202 -4.82 -15.83 8.69
C ASN A 202 -3.50 -16.43 9.21
N ARG A 203 -3.25 -16.34 10.51
CA ARG A 203 -2.03 -16.87 11.13
C ARG A 203 -1.90 -18.39 10.96
N GLU A 204 -3.01 -19.11 11.09
CA GLU A 204 -3.03 -20.57 10.87
C GLU A 204 -2.70 -20.91 9.41
N CYS A 205 -3.29 -20.23 8.43
CA CYS A 205 -3.00 -20.44 7.01
C CYS A 205 -1.55 -20.09 6.66
N GLU A 206 -1.01 -18.98 7.14
CA GLU A 206 0.39 -18.62 6.94
C GLU A 206 1.33 -19.73 7.43
N ARG A 207 1.05 -20.29 8.62
CA ARG A 207 1.83 -21.39 9.19
C ARG A 207 1.67 -22.69 8.40
N LEU A 208 0.45 -23.05 8.05
CA LEU A 208 0.17 -24.28 7.29
C LEU A 208 0.80 -24.25 5.90
N LEU A 209 0.71 -23.15 5.20
CA LEU A 209 1.33 -22.97 3.89
C LEU A 209 2.85 -23.11 3.96
N HIS A 210 3.47 -22.52 4.98
CA HIS A 210 4.92 -22.67 5.18
C HIS A 210 5.29 -24.15 5.38
N PHE A 211 4.54 -24.91 6.19
CA PHE A 211 4.77 -26.34 6.40
C PHE A 211 4.49 -27.14 5.12
N ALA A 212 3.40 -26.85 4.43
CA ALA A 212 3.04 -27.55 3.20
C ALA A 212 4.14 -27.41 2.14
N GLU A 213 4.63 -26.19 1.89
CA GLU A 213 5.72 -25.96 0.95
C GLU A 213 7.00 -26.71 1.35
N TRP A 214 7.31 -26.74 2.63
CA TRP A 214 8.48 -27.46 3.12
C TRP A 214 8.35 -28.96 2.91
N ILE A 215 7.20 -29.56 3.29
CA ILE A 215 6.95 -30.99 3.12
C ILE A 215 6.90 -31.36 1.62
N CYS A 216 6.22 -30.56 0.81
CA CYS A 216 6.16 -30.78 -0.65
C CYS A 216 7.54 -30.69 -1.30
N THR A 217 8.41 -29.79 -0.81
CA THR A 217 9.79 -29.70 -1.28
C THR A 217 10.58 -30.97 -0.93
N MET A 218 10.41 -31.51 0.27
CA MET A 218 11.05 -32.77 0.67
C MET A 218 10.57 -33.94 -0.16
N ALA A 219 9.27 -34.04 -0.43
CA ALA A 219 8.69 -35.07 -1.30
C ALA A 219 9.19 -34.93 -2.75
N TYR A 220 9.26 -33.70 -3.25
CA TYR A 220 9.81 -33.41 -4.58
C TYR A 220 11.26 -33.88 -4.73
N MET A 221 12.09 -33.72 -3.69
CA MET A 221 13.47 -34.25 -3.67
C MET A 221 13.53 -35.78 -3.72
N GLN A 222 12.42 -36.46 -3.43
CA GLN A 222 12.28 -37.93 -3.52
C GLN A 222 11.59 -38.39 -4.82
N GLY A 223 11.29 -37.47 -5.74
CA GLY A 223 10.73 -37.77 -7.05
C GLY A 223 9.22 -37.53 -7.18
N GLU A 224 8.55 -37.03 -6.15
CA GLU A 224 7.13 -36.69 -6.22
C GLU A 224 6.91 -35.35 -6.96
N ALA A 225 5.71 -35.15 -7.52
CA ALA A 225 5.36 -33.88 -8.16
C ALA A 225 5.13 -32.76 -7.12
N TYR A 226 5.68 -31.57 -7.38
CA TYR A 226 5.42 -30.42 -6.53
C TYR A 226 4.09 -29.73 -6.92
N PRO A 227 3.16 -29.48 -5.99
CA PRO A 227 1.82 -28.94 -6.29
C PRO A 227 1.84 -27.42 -6.46
N HIS A 228 2.54 -26.92 -7.48
CA HIS A 228 2.73 -25.49 -7.73
C HIS A 228 1.42 -24.71 -7.82
N LYS A 229 0.46 -25.24 -8.59
CA LYS A 229 -0.79 -24.55 -8.90
C LYS A 229 -1.67 -24.44 -7.66
N GLU A 230 -1.81 -25.53 -6.95
CA GLU A 230 -2.63 -25.63 -5.74
C GLU A 230 -2.11 -24.67 -4.64
N LEU A 231 -0.82 -24.68 -4.39
CA LEU A 231 -0.19 -23.77 -3.42
C LEU A 231 -0.31 -22.31 -3.84
N GLU A 232 -0.15 -22.01 -5.14
CA GLU A 232 -0.32 -20.66 -5.66
C GLU A 232 -1.76 -20.16 -5.47
N GLU A 233 -2.76 -20.97 -5.76
CA GLU A 233 -4.18 -20.63 -5.61
C GLU A 233 -4.51 -20.36 -4.12
N ILE A 234 -4.05 -21.22 -3.22
CA ILE A 234 -4.25 -21.03 -1.76
C ILE A 234 -3.56 -19.75 -1.29
N TRP A 235 -2.29 -19.52 -1.67
CA TRP A 235 -1.58 -18.29 -1.32
C TRP A 235 -2.33 -17.06 -1.79
N LYS A 236 -2.75 -17.00 -3.05
CA LYS A 236 -3.47 -15.85 -3.59
C LYS A 236 -4.75 -15.55 -2.84
N GLU A 237 -5.48 -16.57 -2.39
CA GLU A 237 -6.70 -16.38 -1.62
C GLU A 237 -6.41 -15.91 -0.18
N VAL A 238 -5.41 -16.47 0.50
CA VAL A 238 -4.98 -15.98 1.80
C VAL A 238 -4.53 -14.52 1.72
N LEU A 239 -3.76 -14.16 0.71
CA LEU A 239 -3.29 -12.79 0.48
C LEU A 239 -4.44 -11.82 0.17
N LEU A 240 -5.50 -12.28 -0.52
CA LEU A 240 -6.72 -11.50 -0.75
C LEU A 240 -7.39 -11.10 0.58
N TYR A 241 -7.49 -12.04 1.53
CA TYR A 241 -8.09 -11.77 2.84
C TYR A 241 -7.22 -10.94 3.78
N GLN A 242 -5.99 -10.62 3.39
CA GLN A 242 -5.14 -9.64 4.08
C GLN A 242 -5.45 -8.19 3.68
N PHE A 243 -6.41 -7.95 2.78
CA PHE A 243 -6.85 -6.60 2.40
C PHE A 243 -7.13 -5.74 3.64
N HIS A 244 -6.77 -4.45 3.55
CA HIS A 244 -6.74 -3.55 4.72
C HIS A 244 -8.09 -3.29 5.40
N ASP A 245 -9.21 -3.72 4.81
CA ASP A 245 -10.53 -3.71 5.46
C ASP A 245 -11.02 -5.11 5.84
N ILE A 246 -10.37 -6.19 5.40
CA ILE A 246 -10.76 -7.56 5.79
C ILE A 246 -10.01 -7.99 7.04
N LEU A 247 -8.70 -8.12 6.98
CA LEU A 247 -7.89 -8.60 8.10
C LEU A 247 -8.00 -7.72 9.35
N PRO A 248 -7.99 -6.38 9.25
CA PRO A 248 -8.23 -5.50 10.39
C PRO A 248 -9.64 -5.57 10.99
N GLY A 249 -10.63 -6.01 10.25
CA GLY A 249 -11.97 -6.20 10.79
C GLY A 249 -12.96 -5.06 10.52
N SER A 250 -12.68 -4.19 9.56
CA SER A 250 -13.47 -2.98 9.24
C SER A 250 -14.46 -3.16 8.08
N SER A 251 -14.56 -4.37 7.50
CA SER A 251 -15.53 -4.68 6.45
C SER A 251 -16.95 -4.92 6.97
N ILE A 252 -17.91 -5.05 6.04
CA ILE A 252 -19.29 -5.41 6.36
C ILE A 252 -19.41 -6.89 6.80
N HIS A 253 -20.47 -7.21 7.52
CA HIS A 253 -20.68 -8.55 8.10
C HIS A 253 -20.58 -9.69 7.09
N ARG A 254 -21.15 -9.54 5.91
CA ARG A 254 -21.12 -10.54 4.83
C ARG A 254 -19.69 -10.97 4.46
N VAL A 255 -18.76 -10.03 4.41
CA VAL A 255 -17.35 -10.34 4.10
C VAL A 255 -16.76 -11.32 5.11
N TYR A 256 -17.13 -11.19 6.38
CA TYR A 256 -16.63 -12.11 7.43
C TYR A 256 -17.30 -13.47 7.40
N GLU A 257 -18.57 -13.57 7.02
CA GLU A 257 -19.22 -14.85 6.79
C GLU A 257 -18.53 -15.63 5.68
N GLU A 258 -18.30 -14.96 4.51
CA GLU A 258 -17.65 -15.56 3.33
C GLU A 258 -16.19 -15.91 3.62
N CYS A 259 -15.42 -14.99 4.14
CA CYS A 259 -14.00 -15.15 4.45
C CYS A 259 -13.75 -16.28 5.47
N ASN A 260 -14.53 -16.33 6.56
CA ASN A 260 -14.38 -17.39 7.55
C ASN A 260 -14.73 -18.77 6.98
N ALA A 261 -15.75 -18.88 6.15
CA ALA A 261 -16.11 -20.15 5.50
C ALA A 261 -15.00 -20.61 4.55
N ARG A 262 -14.42 -19.68 3.79
CA ARG A 262 -13.30 -19.98 2.87
C ARG A 262 -12.04 -20.41 3.62
N TYR A 263 -11.70 -19.77 4.73
CA TYR A 263 -10.55 -20.18 5.54
C TYR A 263 -10.64 -21.62 6.02
N GLU A 264 -11.84 -22.14 6.35
CA GLU A 264 -11.99 -23.56 6.73
C GLU A 264 -11.65 -24.50 5.57
N ILE A 265 -12.01 -24.11 4.33
CA ILE A 265 -11.68 -24.87 3.13
C ILE A 265 -10.17 -24.79 2.86
N LEU A 266 -9.57 -23.60 2.93
CA LEU A 266 -8.14 -23.41 2.68
C LEU A 266 -7.25 -24.18 3.68
N LYS A 267 -7.70 -24.33 4.92
CA LYS A 267 -6.97 -25.10 5.94
C LYS A 267 -7.10 -26.61 5.74
N ALA A 268 -8.15 -27.06 5.07
CA ALA A 268 -8.40 -28.49 4.82
C ALA A 268 -7.67 -29.01 3.56
N ASN A 269 -7.39 -28.12 2.60
CA ASN A 269 -6.66 -28.43 1.38
C ASN A 269 -5.15 -28.45 1.62
#